data_f449300f85d2d388c0895ef8aff7ec13
#
_entry.id   f449300f85d2d388c0895ef8aff7ec13
#
_cell.length_a   1.000
_cell.length_b   1.000
_cell.length_c   1.000
_cell.angle_alpha   90.00
_cell.angle_beta   90.00
_cell.angle_gamma   90.00
#
_symmetry.space_group_name_H-M   'P 1'
#
loop_
_entity.id
_entity.type
_entity.pdbx_description
1 polymer ?
#
loop_
_entity_poly.entity_id
_entity_poly.type
_entity_poly.pdbx_seq_one_letter_code
_entity_poly.pdbx_strand_id
1 'polypeptide(L)'
;MSKTSRANKYVYFFGGGKADGNESMKNLLGGKGANLAEMAGHPNLRLPVPPGFTVTTEVCTYYYQNKRTYPSVLKTQVQEAISKMEKLTGKKFGDVKNPLLVSIRSGARKSMPGMMETILNAGLTEQTIKGLIEQSGDERFAYDAYRRLIMMYADVVMEKAAGVEPKGGKGIRKVLDEKLEKVKHEKGYASDTDLTAADLKALVKDFKATVKKVLGTEVHDNPNEQLL
;
A
#
# COMPACT_ATOMS: atom_id res chain seq x y z
N MET A 1 26.03 17.30 -31.71
CA MET A 1 26.09 16.63 -30.41
C MET A 1 24.67 16.46 -29.90
N SER A 2 24.12 15.25 -30.02
CA SER A 2 22.77 14.92 -29.59
C SER A 2 22.70 15.02 -28.06
N LYS A 3 21.89 15.93 -27.51
CA LYS A 3 21.51 15.95 -26.09
C LYS A 3 20.67 14.71 -25.85
N THR A 4 21.26 13.65 -25.28
CA THR A 4 20.52 12.55 -24.67
C THR A 4 19.59 13.16 -23.64
N SER A 5 18.29 13.20 -23.93
CA SER A 5 17.29 13.65 -22.97
C SER A 5 17.37 12.68 -21.80
N ARG A 6 17.86 13.14 -20.65
CA ARG A 6 17.75 12.38 -19.41
C ARG A 6 16.27 12.07 -19.23
N ALA A 7 15.92 10.78 -19.22
CA ALA A 7 14.57 10.37 -18.89
C ALA A 7 14.18 11.00 -17.54
N ASN A 8 12.97 11.57 -17.47
CA ASN A 8 12.49 12.20 -16.25
C ASN A 8 12.54 11.21 -15.08
N LYS A 9 13.07 11.63 -13.94
CA LYS A 9 13.14 10.84 -12.73
C LYS A 9 11.85 11.04 -11.95
N TYR A 10 11.03 10.01 -11.89
CA TYR A 10 9.74 10.02 -11.17
C TYR A 10 9.77 9.26 -9.83
N VAL A 11 10.79 8.44 -9.59
CA VAL A 11 10.91 7.65 -8.37
C VAL A 11 12.18 8.03 -7.62
N TYR A 12 12.02 8.38 -6.35
CA TYR A 12 13.08 8.81 -5.44
C TYR A 12 13.19 7.82 -4.31
N PHE A 13 14.30 7.10 -4.28
CA PHE A 13 14.59 6.05 -3.32
C PHE A 13 15.16 6.62 -2.02
N PHE A 14 14.87 5.95 -0.89
CA PHE A 14 15.52 6.18 0.41
C PHE A 14 15.68 4.85 1.16
N GLY A 15 16.75 4.74 1.94
CA GLY A 15 17.07 3.55 2.74
C GLY A 15 18.54 3.19 2.72
N GLY A 16 18.98 2.38 3.67
CA GLY A 16 20.39 1.98 3.78
C GLY A 16 21.35 3.14 4.04
N GLY A 17 20.91 4.19 4.73
CA GLY A 17 21.71 5.38 5.01
C GLY A 17 21.88 6.34 3.82
N LYS A 18 21.06 6.20 2.77
CA LYS A 18 21.08 7.03 1.55
C LYS A 18 19.68 7.47 1.15
N ALA A 19 19.59 8.60 0.47
CA ALA A 19 18.35 9.05 -0.16
C ALA A 19 18.64 9.83 -1.44
N ASP A 20 17.71 9.73 -2.40
CA ASP A 20 17.75 10.49 -3.65
C ASP A 20 17.23 11.92 -3.49
N GLY A 21 16.61 12.24 -2.36
CA GLY A 21 16.03 13.54 -2.04
C GLY A 21 16.33 13.99 -0.62
N ASN A 22 15.78 15.14 -0.24
CA ASN A 22 15.90 15.74 1.09
C ASN A 22 14.66 16.56 1.45
N GLU A 23 14.66 17.19 2.63
CA GLU A 23 13.52 17.98 3.14
C GLU A 23 13.15 19.21 2.29
N SER A 24 14.08 19.78 1.53
CA SER A 24 13.82 20.94 0.67
C SER A 24 12.92 20.60 -0.52
N MET A 25 12.78 19.30 -0.84
CA MET A 25 12.06 18.80 -2.02
C MET A 25 10.56 18.52 -1.74
N LYS A 26 9.94 19.18 -0.77
CA LYS A 26 8.53 18.95 -0.39
C LYS A 26 7.54 19.14 -1.53
N ASN A 27 7.82 20.06 -2.45
CA ASN A 27 6.96 20.26 -3.63
C ASN A 27 6.96 19.07 -4.59
N LEU A 28 8.08 18.37 -4.69
CA LEU A 28 8.27 17.24 -5.57
C LEU A 28 7.90 15.90 -4.90
N LEU A 29 8.31 15.71 -3.66
CA LEU A 29 8.19 14.44 -2.93
C LEU A 29 6.99 14.41 -1.98
N GLY A 30 6.27 15.51 -1.82
CA GLY A 30 5.31 15.68 -0.75
C GLY A 30 5.97 15.77 0.62
N GLY A 31 5.20 16.15 1.66
CA GLY A 31 5.76 16.33 3.00
C GLY A 31 6.33 15.04 3.60
N LYS A 32 5.60 13.92 3.47
CA LYS A 32 6.04 12.61 4.00
C LYS A 32 7.29 12.09 3.28
N GLY A 33 7.31 12.18 1.93
CA GLY A 33 8.43 11.70 1.13
C GLY A 33 9.72 12.48 1.39
N ALA A 34 9.64 13.81 1.43
CA ALA A 34 10.77 14.67 1.71
C ALA A 34 11.36 14.43 3.12
N ASN A 35 10.49 14.30 4.13
CA ASN A 35 10.93 14.03 5.50
C ASN A 35 11.56 12.63 5.64
N LEU A 36 11.00 11.59 5.00
CA LEU A 36 11.58 10.26 5.00
C LEU A 36 12.94 10.22 4.30
N ALA A 37 13.09 10.93 3.17
CA ALA A 37 14.36 11.07 2.48
C ALA A 37 15.41 11.76 3.36
N GLU A 38 15.04 12.85 4.04
CA GLU A 38 15.93 13.54 4.98
C GLU A 38 16.37 12.63 6.12
N MET A 39 15.43 11.99 6.81
CA MET A 39 15.74 11.07 7.92
C MET A 39 16.63 9.90 7.50
N ALA A 40 16.43 9.37 6.30
CA ALA A 40 17.19 8.23 5.79
C ALA A 40 18.58 8.62 5.27
N GLY A 41 18.72 9.82 4.69
CA GLY A 41 19.94 10.25 3.99
C GLY A 41 20.83 11.20 4.76
N HIS A 42 20.33 11.80 5.85
CA HIS A 42 21.09 12.80 6.60
C HIS A 42 22.28 12.17 7.34
N PRO A 43 23.53 12.62 7.09
CA PRO A 43 24.72 11.95 7.57
C PRO A 43 24.84 11.89 9.09
N ASN A 44 24.27 12.87 9.80
CA ASN A 44 24.36 12.99 11.24
C ASN A 44 23.19 12.36 12.01
N LEU A 45 22.04 12.10 11.35
CA LEU A 45 20.85 11.56 12.03
C LEU A 45 20.91 10.04 12.18
N ARG A 46 21.47 9.32 11.19
CA ARG A 46 21.62 7.84 11.17
C ARG A 46 20.39 7.08 11.68
N LEU A 47 19.20 7.58 11.34
CA LEU A 47 17.97 6.94 11.78
C LEU A 47 17.74 5.63 11.02
N PRO A 48 17.26 4.57 11.69
CA PRO A 48 16.97 3.28 11.07
C PRO A 48 15.64 3.34 10.28
N VAL A 49 15.61 4.20 9.26
CA VAL A 49 14.42 4.34 8.39
C VAL A 49 14.31 3.11 7.50
N PRO A 50 13.17 2.39 7.50
CA PRO A 50 12.93 1.30 6.57
C PRO A 50 13.06 1.78 5.12
N PRO A 51 13.64 0.96 4.22
CA PRO A 51 13.80 1.36 2.83
C PRO A 51 12.46 1.55 2.14
N GLY A 52 12.42 2.51 1.25
CA GLY A 52 11.23 2.84 0.48
C GLY A 52 11.52 3.77 -0.68
N PHE A 53 10.48 4.19 -1.37
CA PHE A 53 10.59 5.18 -2.43
C PHE A 53 9.36 6.10 -2.47
N THR A 54 9.55 7.27 -3.05
CA THR A 54 8.48 8.24 -3.29
C THR A 54 8.28 8.40 -4.79
N VAL A 55 7.04 8.25 -5.25
CA VAL A 55 6.62 8.67 -6.59
C VAL A 55 6.34 10.16 -6.53
N THR A 56 6.92 10.94 -7.46
CA THR A 56 6.84 12.40 -7.44
C THR A 56 5.43 12.93 -7.70
N THR A 57 5.13 14.12 -7.19
CA THR A 57 3.87 14.82 -7.45
C THR A 57 3.64 15.12 -8.93
N GLU A 58 4.72 15.16 -9.73
CA GLU A 58 4.66 15.34 -11.19
C GLU A 58 3.93 14.19 -11.88
N VAL A 59 4.05 12.95 -11.36
CA VAL A 59 3.30 11.80 -11.88
C VAL A 59 1.80 11.99 -11.70
N CYS A 60 1.37 12.54 -10.57
CA CYS A 60 -0.04 12.87 -10.34
C CYS A 60 -0.53 13.90 -11.37
N THR A 61 0.24 14.97 -11.59
CA THR A 61 -0.08 15.98 -12.59
C THR A 61 -0.14 15.37 -14.01
N TYR A 62 0.86 14.55 -14.35
CA TYR A 62 0.89 13.84 -15.63
C TYR A 62 -0.35 12.97 -15.84
N TYR A 63 -0.71 12.18 -14.83
CA TYR A 63 -1.85 11.26 -14.87
C TYR A 63 -3.16 11.97 -15.21
N TYR A 64 -3.46 13.09 -14.55
CA TYR A 64 -4.67 13.85 -14.83
C TYR A 64 -4.64 14.57 -16.19
N GLN A 65 -3.47 15.01 -16.63
CA GLN A 65 -3.31 15.67 -17.94
C GLN A 65 -3.31 14.69 -19.12
N ASN A 66 -3.00 13.41 -18.89
CA ASN A 66 -2.85 12.39 -19.93
C ASN A 66 -3.90 11.27 -19.83
N LYS A 67 -5.18 11.62 -19.70
CA LYS A 67 -6.31 10.68 -19.73
C LYS A 67 -6.15 9.52 -18.73
N ARG A 68 -5.65 9.80 -17.53
CA ARG A 68 -5.40 8.82 -16.46
C ARG A 68 -4.38 7.72 -16.87
N THR A 69 -3.37 8.08 -17.65
CA THR A 69 -2.26 7.18 -17.98
C THR A 69 -1.00 7.58 -17.22
N TYR A 70 -0.14 6.63 -16.94
CA TYR A 70 1.16 6.89 -16.30
C TYR A 70 2.27 7.15 -17.30
N PRO A 71 3.35 7.89 -16.94
CA PRO A 71 4.55 7.99 -17.75
C PRO A 71 5.12 6.60 -18.05
N SER A 72 5.50 6.34 -19.31
CA SER A 72 5.97 5.01 -19.75
C SER A 72 7.15 4.47 -18.95
N VAL A 73 8.03 5.35 -18.46
CA VAL A 73 9.21 4.97 -17.67
C VAL A 73 8.90 4.70 -16.18
N LEU A 74 7.70 5.05 -15.69
CA LEU A 74 7.38 4.93 -14.27
C LEU A 74 7.46 3.47 -13.80
N LYS A 75 6.89 2.55 -14.56
CA LYS A 75 6.88 1.12 -14.21
C LYS A 75 8.30 0.57 -14.01
N THR A 76 9.22 0.91 -14.90
CA THR A 76 10.62 0.51 -14.80
C THR A 76 11.29 1.09 -13.54
N GLN A 77 11.09 2.37 -13.27
CA GLN A 77 11.67 3.04 -12.11
C GLN A 77 11.11 2.46 -10.79
N VAL A 78 9.81 2.11 -10.75
CA VAL A 78 9.20 1.44 -9.58
C VAL A 78 9.82 0.06 -9.37
N GLN A 79 9.99 -0.74 -10.42
CA GLN A 79 10.62 -2.06 -10.32
C GLN A 79 12.07 -1.99 -9.83
N GLU A 80 12.84 -1.02 -10.31
CA GLU A 80 14.21 -0.76 -9.83
C GLU A 80 14.22 -0.39 -8.35
N ALA A 81 13.28 0.44 -7.89
CA ALA A 81 13.17 0.82 -6.49
C ALA A 81 12.77 -0.37 -5.60
N ILE A 82 11.83 -1.21 -6.04
CA ILE A 82 11.47 -2.46 -5.36
C ILE A 82 12.69 -3.37 -5.25
N SER A 83 13.44 -3.57 -6.33
CA SER A 83 14.65 -4.41 -6.32
C SER A 83 15.72 -3.91 -5.34
N LYS A 84 15.82 -2.58 -5.14
CA LYS A 84 16.70 -2.00 -4.11
C LYS A 84 16.16 -2.29 -2.70
N MET A 85 14.85 -2.19 -2.48
CA MET A 85 14.24 -2.54 -1.19
C MET A 85 14.47 -4.02 -0.86
N GLU A 86 14.25 -4.90 -1.82
CA GLU A 86 14.47 -6.35 -1.69
C GLU A 86 15.91 -6.67 -1.26
N LYS A 87 16.89 -6.05 -1.93
CA LYS A 87 18.32 -6.21 -1.58
C LYS A 87 18.64 -5.75 -0.16
N LEU A 88 18.04 -4.66 0.30
CA LEU A 88 18.31 -4.12 1.63
C LEU A 88 17.59 -4.90 2.75
N THR A 89 16.42 -5.44 2.46
CA THR A 89 15.60 -6.14 3.46
C THR A 89 15.86 -7.64 3.50
N GLY A 90 16.46 -8.22 2.45
CA GLY A 90 16.56 -9.66 2.27
C GLY A 90 15.21 -10.35 2.01
N LYS A 91 14.15 -9.57 1.77
CA LYS A 91 12.80 -10.05 1.46
C LYS A 91 12.49 -9.77 0.00
N LYS A 92 11.47 -10.46 -0.56
CA LYS A 92 11.09 -10.27 -1.95
C LYS A 92 9.60 -9.94 -2.08
N PHE A 93 9.28 -8.94 -2.89
CA PHE A 93 7.90 -8.52 -3.10
C PHE A 93 7.16 -9.58 -3.92
N GLY A 94 6.05 -10.10 -3.34
CA GLY A 94 5.29 -11.18 -3.94
C GLY A 94 5.87 -12.58 -3.73
N ASP A 95 6.94 -12.76 -2.97
CA ASP A 95 7.48 -14.08 -2.64
C ASP A 95 6.55 -14.82 -1.67
N VAL A 96 6.36 -16.11 -1.92
CA VAL A 96 5.45 -16.95 -1.13
C VAL A 96 6.04 -17.33 0.22
N LYS A 97 7.38 -17.41 0.32
CA LYS A 97 8.08 -17.86 1.54
C LYS A 97 8.57 -16.69 2.40
N ASN A 98 9.09 -15.65 1.75
CA ASN A 98 9.68 -14.50 2.45
C ASN A 98 9.15 -13.18 1.87
N PRO A 99 7.84 -12.89 2.00
CA PRO A 99 7.21 -11.74 1.37
C PRO A 99 7.72 -10.41 1.95
N LEU A 100 8.08 -9.49 1.07
CA LEU A 100 8.22 -8.08 1.42
C LEU A 100 6.84 -7.44 1.42
N LEU A 101 6.42 -6.94 2.58
CA LEU A 101 5.18 -6.19 2.71
C LEU A 101 5.48 -4.71 2.85
N VAL A 102 4.70 -3.87 2.17
CA VAL A 102 4.93 -2.43 2.16
C VAL A 102 3.70 -1.64 2.60
N SER A 103 3.92 -0.43 3.10
CA SER A 103 2.86 0.54 3.36
C SER A 103 2.83 1.56 2.24
N ILE A 104 1.68 1.74 1.60
CA ILE A 104 1.47 2.76 0.57
C ILE A 104 0.81 3.97 1.24
N ARG A 105 1.42 5.14 1.08
CA ARG A 105 0.96 6.38 1.70
C ARG A 105 0.79 7.48 0.67
N SER A 106 -0.24 8.28 0.82
CA SER A 106 -0.42 9.48 0.02
C SER A 106 0.72 10.50 0.27
N GLY A 107 1.29 11.01 -0.83
CA GLY A 107 2.37 11.99 -0.85
C GLY A 107 1.92 13.44 -1.07
N ALA A 108 0.72 13.84 -0.62
CA ALA A 108 0.22 15.19 -0.84
C ALA A 108 1.15 16.29 -0.27
N ARG A 109 1.20 17.43 -0.97
CA ARG A 109 2.01 18.60 -0.56
C ARG A 109 1.56 19.19 0.76
N LYS A 110 0.23 19.19 1.03
CA LYS A 110 -0.35 19.61 2.30
C LYS A 110 -0.86 18.38 3.04
N SER A 111 -0.39 18.19 4.26
CA SER A 111 -0.90 17.16 5.14
C SER A 111 -2.23 17.62 5.73
N MET A 112 -3.28 16.85 5.52
CA MET A 112 -4.56 17.03 6.20
C MET A 112 -4.79 15.85 7.13
N PRO A 113 -4.74 16.04 8.46
CA PRO A 113 -5.01 14.95 9.41
C PRO A 113 -6.37 14.29 9.14
N GLY A 114 -6.38 12.95 9.11
CA GLY A 114 -7.60 12.16 8.87
C GLY A 114 -8.09 12.06 7.43
N MET A 115 -7.53 12.83 6.48
CA MET A 115 -7.94 12.79 5.07
C MET A 115 -6.97 12.04 4.15
N MET A 116 -5.86 11.55 4.69
CA MET A 116 -4.80 10.88 3.91
C MET A 116 -4.74 9.41 4.27
N GLU A 117 -5.23 8.63 3.36
CA GLU A 117 -5.33 7.18 3.50
C GLU A 117 -3.95 6.51 3.46
N THR A 118 -3.81 5.45 4.23
CA THR A 118 -2.65 4.55 4.20
C THR A 118 -3.17 3.15 3.91
N ILE A 119 -2.51 2.45 2.99
CA ILE A 119 -2.75 1.03 2.75
C ILE A 119 -1.60 0.28 3.37
N LEU A 120 -1.90 -0.55 4.36
CA LEU A 120 -0.92 -1.37 5.06
C LEU A 120 -0.84 -2.76 4.43
N ASN A 121 0.34 -3.36 4.52
CA ASN A 121 0.60 -4.75 4.11
C ASN A 121 0.33 -5.03 2.62
N ALA A 122 0.49 -4.05 1.74
CA ALA A 122 0.47 -4.30 0.31
C ALA A 122 1.55 -5.35 -0.03
N GLY A 123 1.20 -6.30 -0.87
CA GLY A 123 1.97 -7.51 -1.13
C GLY A 123 1.37 -8.77 -0.51
N LEU A 124 0.40 -8.65 0.43
CA LEU A 124 -0.37 -9.80 0.91
C LEU A 124 -1.39 -10.27 -0.15
N THR A 125 -1.39 -11.56 -0.38
CA THR A 125 -2.29 -12.28 -1.28
C THR A 125 -2.60 -13.66 -0.68
N GLU A 126 -3.46 -14.44 -1.32
CA GLU A 126 -3.72 -15.84 -0.91
C GLU A 126 -2.48 -16.73 -0.95
N GLN A 127 -1.49 -16.35 -1.75
CA GLN A 127 -0.23 -17.09 -1.84
C GLN A 127 0.79 -16.61 -0.83
N THR A 128 1.02 -15.30 -0.73
CA THR A 128 2.07 -14.72 0.12
C THR A 128 1.73 -14.76 1.61
N ILE A 129 0.44 -14.87 1.97
CA ILE A 129 0.04 -15.01 3.38
C ILE A 129 0.65 -16.25 4.04
N LYS A 130 0.91 -17.32 3.27
CA LYS A 130 1.54 -18.55 3.78
C LYS A 130 2.92 -18.28 4.35
N GLY A 131 3.72 -17.48 3.63
CA GLY A 131 5.04 -17.07 4.12
C GLY A 131 4.97 -16.17 5.36
N LEU A 132 3.96 -15.30 5.45
CA LEU A 132 3.76 -14.50 6.65
C LEU A 132 3.38 -15.35 7.86
N ILE A 133 2.52 -16.37 7.68
CA ILE A 133 2.17 -17.34 8.72
C ILE A 133 3.41 -18.11 9.19
N GLU A 134 4.19 -18.62 8.25
CA GLU A 134 5.41 -19.38 8.56
C GLU A 134 6.44 -18.52 9.32
N GLN A 135 6.64 -17.28 8.91
CA GLN A 135 7.58 -16.37 9.56
C GLN A 135 7.12 -15.89 10.95
N SER A 136 5.83 -15.61 11.12
CA SER A 136 5.31 -15.10 12.38
C SER A 136 4.98 -16.20 13.39
N GLY A 137 4.72 -17.42 12.92
CA GLY A 137 4.16 -18.51 13.74
C GLY A 137 2.71 -18.22 14.19
N ASP A 138 2.06 -17.18 13.64
CA ASP A 138 0.75 -16.72 14.07
C ASP A 138 -0.21 -16.55 12.88
N GLU A 139 -1.04 -17.57 12.66
CA GLU A 139 -2.05 -17.56 11.60
C GLU A 139 -3.10 -16.48 11.83
N ARG A 140 -3.47 -16.22 13.09
CA ARG A 140 -4.44 -15.19 13.45
C ARG A 140 -3.94 -13.81 13.03
N PHE A 141 -2.69 -13.46 13.37
CA PHE A 141 -2.04 -12.22 12.98
C PHE A 141 -2.03 -12.04 11.46
N ALA A 142 -1.65 -13.08 10.73
CA ALA A 142 -1.54 -13.02 9.28
C ALA A 142 -2.91 -12.75 8.61
N TYR A 143 -3.97 -13.44 9.05
CA TYR A 143 -5.31 -13.22 8.50
C TYR A 143 -5.93 -11.89 8.96
N ASP A 144 -5.62 -11.37 10.14
CA ASP A 144 -6.04 -10.02 10.54
C ASP A 144 -5.35 -8.95 9.68
N ALA A 145 -4.05 -9.10 9.41
CA ALA A 145 -3.33 -8.22 8.49
C ALA A 145 -3.93 -8.24 7.07
N TYR A 146 -4.30 -9.42 6.58
CA TYR A 146 -4.90 -9.56 5.25
C TYR A 146 -6.31 -8.98 5.17
N ARG A 147 -7.14 -9.24 6.18
CA ARG A 147 -8.47 -8.63 6.31
C ARG A 147 -8.40 -7.10 6.26
N ARG A 148 -7.46 -6.51 7.02
CA ARG A 148 -7.24 -5.04 7.04
C ARG A 148 -6.77 -4.51 5.71
N LEU A 149 -5.88 -5.22 5.01
CA LEU A 149 -5.48 -4.86 3.65
C LEU A 149 -6.69 -4.81 2.72
N ILE A 150 -7.53 -5.84 2.70
CA ILE A 150 -8.71 -5.90 1.84
C ILE A 150 -9.64 -4.71 2.10
N MET A 151 -9.91 -4.39 3.37
CA MET A 151 -10.76 -3.26 3.74
C MET A 151 -10.20 -1.93 3.27
N MET A 152 -8.90 -1.67 3.52
CA MET A 152 -8.24 -0.43 3.11
C MET A 152 -8.14 -0.32 1.59
N TYR A 153 -7.79 -1.40 0.92
CA TYR A 153 -7.62 -1.43 -0.53
C TYR A 153 -8.96 -1.23 -1.26
N ALA A 154 -10.00 -1.92 -0.82
CA ALA A 154 -11.35 -1.76 -1.38
C ALA A 154 -11.88 -0.33 -1.23
N ASP A 155 -11.70 0.29 -0.05
CA ASP A 155 -12.15 1.65 0.22
C ASP A 155 -11.33 2.70 -0.55
N VAL A 156 -9.99 2.63 -0.45
CA VAL A 156 -9.11 3.70 -0.96
C VAL A 156 -8.90 3.59 -2.46
N VAL A 157 -8.63 2.39 -2.96
CA VAL A 157 -8.27 2.19 -4.38
C VAL A 157 -9.48 1.86 -5.22
N MET A 158 -10.25 0.85 -4.81
CA MET A 158 -11.30 0.31 -5.67
C MET A 158 -12.59 1.16 -5.68
N GLU A 159 -12.87 1.90 -4.59
CA GLU A 159 -14.03 2.80 -4.53
C GLU A 159 -13.62 4.26 -4.75
N LYS A 160 -12.83 4.85 -3.84
CA LYS A 160 -12.52 6.29 -3.88
C LYS A 160 -11.64 6.70 -5.06
N ALA A 161 -10.50 6.05 -5.27
CA ALA A 161 -9.59 6.42 -6.37
C ALA A 161 -10.18 6.11 -7.74
N ALA A 162 -10.99 5.06 -7.86
CA ALA A 162 -11.73 4.73 -9.07
C ALA A 162 -12.90 5.68 -9.34
N GLY A 163 -13.29 6.50 -8.36
CA GLY A 163 -14.42 7.43 -8.47
C GLY A 163 -15.77 6.71 -8.50
N VAL A 164 -15.87 5.56 -7.84
CA VAL A 164 -17.14 4.81 -7.74
C VAL A 164 -17.99 5.45 -6.66
N GLU A 165 -19.15 5.94 -7.03
CA GLU A 165 -20.12 6.46 -6.06
C GLU A 165 -20.83 5.31 -5.33
N PRO A 166 -20.88 5.34 -3.98
CA PRO A 166 -21.52 4.30 -3.20
C PRO A 166 -23.02 4.19 -3.49
N LYS A 167 -23.49 3.03 -3.89
CA LYS A 167 -24.90 2.76 -4.08
C LYS A 167 -25.64 2.90 -2.74
N GLY A 168 -26.67 3.77 -2.71
CA GLY A 168 -27.44 4.05 -1.49
C GLY A 168 -26.66 4.84 -0.40
N GLY A 169 -25.60 5.56 -0.78
CA GLY A 169 -24.82 6.40 0.13
C GLY A 169 -23.95 5.65 1.14
N LYS A 170 -23.79 4.33 0.98
CA LYS A 170 -23.04 3.47 1.90
C LYS A 170 -21.79 2.93 1.23
N GLY A 171 -20.63 3.52 1.55
CA GLY A 171 -19.33 3.09 1.00
C GLY A 171 -18.96 1.67 1.41
N ILE A 172 -18.08 1.05 0.60
CA ILE A 172 -17.62 -0.33 0.79
C ILE A 172 -17.03 -0.55 2.18
N ARG A 173 -16.30 0.42 2.72
CA ARG A 173 -15.73 0.36 4.06
C ARG A 173 -16.79 0.05 5.11
N LYS A 174 -17.90 0.78 5.10
CA LYS A 174 -19.00 0.61 6.05
C LYS A 174 -19.68 -0.75 5.88
N VAL A 175 -19.82 -1.24 4.64
CA VAL A 175 -20.39 -2.56 4.38
C VAL A 175 -19.53 -3.66 4.98
N LEU A 176 -18.22 -3.56 4.86
CA LEU A 176 -17.28 -4.54 5.42
C LEU A 176 -17.19 -4.44 6.95
N ASP A 177 -17.22 -3.22 7.52
CA ASP A 177 -17.24 -2.99 8.96
C ASP A 177 -18.49 -3.64 9.60
N GLU A 178 -19.68 -3.48 8.98
CA GLU A 178 -20.91 -4.11 9.49
C GLU A 178 -20.85 -5.63 9.47
N LYS A 179 -20.21 -6.24 8.50
CA LYS A 179 -20.00 -7.68 8.49
C LYS A 179 -19.07 -8.13 9.61
N LEU A 180 -18.01 -7.38 9.86
CA LEU A 180 -17.11 -7.63 10.98
C LEU A 180 -17.85 -7.54 12.32
N GLU A 181 -18.62 -6.46 12.53
CA GLU A 181 -19.39 -6.25 13.75
C GLU A 181 -20.46 -7.35 13.95
N LYS A 182 -21.10 -7.78 12.85
CA LYS A 182 -22.06 -8.89 12.89
C LYS A 182 -21.42 -10.18 13.42
N VAL A 183 -20.24 -10.56 12.90
CA VAL A 183 -19.53 -11.76 13.37
C VAL A 183 -19.15 -11.65 14.85
N LYS A 184 -18.68 -10.48 15.27
CA LYS A 184 -18.36 -10.25 16.70
C LYS A 184 -19.61 -10.38 17.59
N HIS A 185 -20.70 -9.77 17.18
CA HIS A 185 -21.97 -9.84 17.93
C HIS A 185 -22.51 -11.27 18.01
N GLU A 186 -22.54 -12.03 16.92
CA GLU A 186 -23.01 -13.41 16.89
C GLU A 186 -22.20 -14.35 17.77
N LYS A 187 -20.92 -14.03 18.00
CA LYS A 187 -19.98 -14.81 18.81
C LYS A 187 -19.77 -14.27 20.23
N GLY A 188 -20.40 -13.15 20.56
CA GLY A 188 -20.23 -12.51 21.88
C GLY A 188 -18.83 -11.92 22.10
N TYR A 189 -18.13 -11.53 21.04
CA TYR A 189 -16.80 -10.94 21.11
C TYR A 189 -16.86 -9.42 21.38
N ALA A 190 -16.01 -8.95 22.29
CA ALA A 190 -15.95 -7.54 22.66
C ALA A 190 -15.05 -6.72 21.72
N SER A 191 -14.03 -7.35 21.15
CA SER A 191 -13.03 -6.66 20.32
C SER A 191 -12.58 -7.49 19.12
N ASP A 192 -11.89 -6.85 18.17
CA ASP A 192 -11.26 -7.54 17.04
C ASP A 192 -10.19 -8.57 17.49
N THR A 193 -9.62 -8.37 18.67
CA THR A 193 -8.61 -9.29 19.22
C THR A 193 -9.18 -10.65 19.64
N ASP A 194 -10.49 -10.74 19.84
CA ASP A 194 -11.18 -11.96 20.23
C ASP A 194 -11.43 -12.91 19.03
N LEU A 195 -11.35 -12.37 17.80
CA LEU A 195 -11.51 -13.14 16.59
C LEU A 195 -10.42 -14.20 16.46
N THR A 196 -10.81 -15.43 16.21
CA THR A 196 -9.89 -16.54 15.96
C THR A 196 -9.32 -16.51 14.53
N ALA A 197 -8.26 -17.28 14.29
CA ALA A 197 -7.73 -17.44 12.92
C ALA A 197 -8.79 -17.95 11.94
N ALA A 198 -9.65 -18.89 12.40
CA ALA A 198 -10.73 -19.42 11.57
C ALA A 198 -11.77 -18.36 11.22
N ASP A 199 -12.13 -17.48 12.17
CA ASP A 199 -13.06 -16.38 11.94
C ASP A 199 -12.50 -15.37 10.94
N LEU A 200 -11.23 -14.99 11.10
CA LEU A 200 -10.55 -14.06 10.21
C LEU A 200 -10.39 -14.61 8.81
N LYS A 201 -10.12 -15.92 8.68
CA LYS A 201 -10.07 -16.60 7.38
C LYS A 201 -11.43 -16.59 6.67
N ALA A 202 -12.51 -16.86 7.42
CA ALA A 202 -13.87 -16.77 6.90
C ALA A 202 -14.24 -15.34 6.51
N LEU A 203 -13.87 -14.33 7.31
CA LEU A 203 -14.07 -12.92 7.00
C LEU A 203 -13.32 -12.48 5.75
N VAL A 204 -12.07 -12.89 5.56
CA VAL A 204 -11.31 -12.60 4.33
C VAL A 204 -12.06 -13.08 3.09
N LYS A 205 -12.56 -14.32 3.12
CA LYS A 205 -13.33 -14.89 2.02
C LYS A 205 -14.64 -14.12 1.77
N ASP A 206 -15.38 -13.81 2.83
CA ASP A 206 -16.63 -13.05 2.74
C ASP A 206 -16.40 -11.60 2.28
N PHE A 207 -15.33 -10.95 2.72
CA PHE A 207 -14.96 -9.61 2.29
C PHE A 207 -14.63 -9.58 0.79
N LYS A 208 -13.82 -10.49 0.29
CA LYS A 208 -13.50 -10.59 -1.15
C LYS A 208 -14.78 -10.78 -1.98
N ALA A 209 -15.67 -11.69 -1.57
CA ALA A 209 -16.95 -11.91 -2.24
C ALA A 209 -17.85 -10.67 -2.19
N THR A 210 -17.86 -9.95 -1.06
CA THR A 210 -18.65 -8.73 -0.88
C THR A 210 -18.12 -7.60 -1.76
N VAL A 211 -16.81 -7.39 -1.80
CA VAL A 211 -16.16 -6.39 -2.67
C VAL A 211 -16.53 -6.64 -4.13
N LYS A 212 -16.39 -7.89 -4.59
CA LYS A 212 -16.78 -8.27 -5.96
C LYS A 212 -18.26 -7.97 -6.24
N LYS A 213 -19.15 -8.30 -5.29
CA LYS A 213 -20.60 -8.06 -5.43
C LYS A 213 -20.96 -6.57 -5.47
N VAL A 214 -20.31 -5.75 -4.63
CA VAL A 214 -20.66 -4.32 -4.47
C VAL A 214 -19.98 -3.47 -5.53
N LEU A 215 -18.69 -3.69 -5.78
CA LEU A 215 -17.90 -2.86 -6.71
C LEU A 215 -17.81 -3.44 -8.13
N GLY A 216 -18.22 -4.71 -8.34
CA GLY A 216 -18.20 -5.36 -9.65
C GLY A 216 -16.82 -5.90 -10.07
N THR A 217 -15.78 -5.70 -9.26
CA THR A 217 -14.41 -6.14 -9.52
C THR A 217 -13.85 -6.92 -8.33
N GLU A 218 -12.92 -7.84 -8.60
CA GLU A 218 -12.24 -8.60 -7.55
C GLU A 218 -11.10 -7.78 -6.92
N VAL A 219 -10.80 -8.08 -5.65
CA VAL A 219 -9.58 -7.57 -5.03
C VAL A 219 -8.38 -8.18 -5.73
N HIS A 220 -7.42 -7.35 -6.13
CA HIS A 220 -6.22 -7.83 -6.83
C HIS A 220 -5.42 -8.80 -5.96
N ASP A 221 -5.25 -10.02 -6.45
CA ASP A 221 -4.46 -11.07 -5.80
C ASP A 221 -3.04 -11.17 -6.41
N ASN A 222 -2.63 -10.14 -7.15
CA ASN A 222 -1.29 -9.95 -7.68
C ASN A 222 -0.63 -8.78 -6.95
N PRO A 223 0.48 -9.00 -6.23
CA PRO A 223 1.17 -7.94 -5.50
C PRO A 223 1.54 -6.72 -6.36
N ASN A 224 1.97 -6.94 -7.61
CA ASN A 224 2.37 -5.84 -8.49
C ASN A 224 1.17 -4.96 -8.92
N GLU A 225 -0.02 -5.52 -8.99
CA GLU A 225 -1.25 -4.77 -9.31
C GLU A 225 -1.77 -3.97 -8.10
N GLN A 226 -1.33 -4.32 -6.89
CA GLN A 226 -1.64 -3.55 -5.70
C GLN A 226 -0.82 -2.25 -5.59
N LEU A 227 0.24 -2.09 -6.38
CA LEU A 227 1.14 -0.92 -6.33
C LEU A 227 0.85 0.15 -7.38
N LEU A 228 0.20 -0.18 -8.49
CA LEU A 228 -0.04 0.69 -9.66
C LEU A 228 -1.55 0.64 -10.04
#